data_40dc2fc0d51afddda62d2f3684d09007
#
_entry.id   40dc2fc0d51afddda62d2f3684d09007
#
_cell.length_a   1.000
_cell.length_b   1.000
_cell.length_c   1.000
_cell.angle_alpha   90.00
_cell.angle_beta   90.00
_cell.angle_gamma   90.00
#
_symmetry.space_group_name_H-M   'P 1'
#
loop_
_entity.id
_entity.type
_entity.pdbx_description
1 polymer ?
#
loop_
_entity_poly.entity_id
_entity_poly.type
_entity_poly.pdbx_seq_one_letter_code
_entity_poly.pdbx_strand_id
1 'polypeptide(L)'
;DWKQKWEHWSQYCQEQHYAYVNPVFVIQVQNQTGSGISDTDLDDCLRKIEERTGFRFQDGEVVHTFGQTTSTIQINGVAVRYLEPSRIADEKNVKVVFFKENLSTGWDCPRAETMMSFRRATDATYIAQLLGRMVRTPMQMHIQVDDVLNDVHLYLPYFDAQTVEDVVKALQSTEGGEIPTDVIGDSFENSTIETWTVRPTRPASAQRPA
;
A
#
# COMPACT_ATOMS: atom_id res chain seq x y z
N ASP A 1 2.72 -4.79 -10.55
CA ASP A 1 1.87 -3.60 -10.31
C ASP A 1 2.65 -2.47 -9.64
N TRP A 2 3.29 -2.63 -8.44
CA TRP A 2 4.02 -1.53 -7.79
C TRP A 2 5.16 -0.93 -8.63
N LYS A 3 6.00 -1.77 -9.28
CA LYS A 3 7.03 -1.29 -10.20
C LYS A 3 6.41 -0.56 -11.40
N GLN A 4 5.33 -1.08 -11.94
CA GLN A 4 4.58 -0.47 -13.03
C GLN A 4 4.07 0.92 -12.64
N LYS A 5 3.53 1.08 -11.43
CA LYS A 5 3.17 2.41 -10.90
C LYS A 5 4.35 3.38 -10.83
N TRP A 6 5.54 2.91 -10.46
CA TRP A 6 6.76 3.73 -10.51
C TRP A 6 7.07 4.24 -11.90
N GLU A 7 6.95 3.37 -12.91
CA GLU A 7 7.19 3.71 -14.31
C GLU A 7 6.16 4.72 -14.81
N HIS A 8 4.86 4.48 -14.55
CA HIS A 8 3.78 5.39 -14.94
C HIS A 8 3.88 6.76 -14.25
N TRP A 9 4.12 6.81 -12.93
CA TRP A 9 4.33 8.07 -12.23
C TRP A 9 5.55 8.83 -12.74
N SER A 10 6.64 8.15 -13.01
CA SER A 10 7.84 8.78 -13.53
C SER A 10 7.59 9.42 -14.90
N GLN A 11 6.92 8.69 -15.79
CA GLN A 11 6.54 9.20 -17.11
C GLN A 11 5.58 10.40 -17.00
N TYR A 12 4.49 10.24 -16.25
CA TYR A 12 3.49 11.29 -16.08
C TYR A 12 4.09 12.58 -15.49
N CYS A 13 4.87 12.47 -14.41
CA CYS A 13 5.51 13.63 -13.80
C CYS A 13 6.50 14.32 -14.74
N GLN A 14 7.23 13.56 -15.55
CA GLN A 14 8.14 14.11 -16.55
C GLN A 14 7.39 14.87 -17.64
N GLU A 15 6.33 14.28 -18.19
CA GLU A 15 5.51 14.88 -19.27
C GLU A 15 4.79 16.15 -18.81
N GLN A 16 4.31 16.15 -17.55
CA GLN A 16 3.56 17.28 -16.98
C GLN A 16 4.44 18.30 -16.25
N HIS A 17 5.75 18.08 -16.19
CA HIS A 17 6.70 18.92 -15.42
C HIS A 17 6.35 19.04 -13.94
N TYR A 18 5.82 17.97 -13.33
CA TYR A 18 5.53 17.90 -11.90
C TYR A 18 6.71 17.33 -11.10
N ALA A 19 6.70 17.58 -9.80
CA ALA A 19 7.60 16.89 -8.88
C ALA A 19 7.33 15.38 -8.90
N TYR A 20 8.39 14.55 -8.90
CA TYR A 20 8.25 13.12 -8.94
C TYR A 20 7.46 12.59 -7.74
N VAL A 21 6.47 11.75 -8.03
CA VAL A 21 5.76 10.94 -7.05
C VAL A 21 6.45 9.59 -6.97
N ASN A 22 6.91 9.24 -5.78
CA ASN A 22 7.55 7.97 -5.49
C ASN A 22 6.56 7.05 -4.77
N PRO A 23 5.93 6.08 -5.46
CA PRO A 23 4.98 5.17 -4.84
C PRO A 23 5.59 4.37 -3.70
N VAL A 24 4.86 4.25 -2.60
CA VAL A 24 5.25 3.46 -1.43
C VAL A 24 4.52 2.12 -1.42
N PHE A 25 5.27 1.05 -1.20
CA PHE A 25 4.74 -0.26 -0.93
C PHE A 25 4.66 -0.49 0.58
N VAL A 26 3.47 -0.61 1.12
CA VAL A 26 3.25 -0.89 2.54
C VAL A 26 3.01 -2.37 2.76
N ILE A 27 3.74 -2.97 3.70
CA ILE A 27 3.73 -4.41 3.95
C ILE A 27 3.37 -4.66 5.41
N GLN A 28 2.18 -5.20 5.61
CA GLN A 28 1.72 -5.62 6.93
C GLN A 28 2.25 -7.01 7.26
N VAL A 29 3.03 -7.08 8.32
CA VAL A 29 3.64 -8.34 8.77
C VAL A 29 2.92 -8.90 9.99
N GLN A 30 3.09 -10.21 10.21
CA GLN A 30 2.52 -10.91 11.35
C GLN A 30 3.15 -10.44 12.66
N ASN A 31 2.38 -10.52 13.74
CA ASN A 31 2.93 -10.39 15.07
C ASN A 31 3.82 -11.59 15.37
N GLN A 32 4.76 -11.38 16.27
CA GLN A 32 5.65 -12.41 16.76
C GLN A 32 4.91 -13.33 17.74
N THR A 33 5.08 -14.64 17.59
CA THR A 33 4.62 -15.66 18.55
C THR A 33 5.77 -16.23 19.39
N GLY A 34 7.02 -16.03 18.96
CA GLY A 34 8.24 -16.50 19.60
C GLY A 34 9.29 -15.42 19.85
N SER A 35 10.56 -15.73 19.68
CA SER A 35 11.66 -14.77 19.70
C SER A 35 11.86 -14.15 18.31
N GLY A 36 12.06 -12.84 18.22
CA GLY A 36 12.25 -12.10 16.97
C GLY A 36 11.36 -10.88 16.85
N ILE A 37 11.25 -10.30 15.67
CA ILE A 37 10.43 -9.11 15.41
C ILE A 37 9.07 -9.49 14.86
N SER A 38 9.01 -10.48 14.00
CA SER A 38 7.80 -10.91 13.29
C SER A 38 7.90 -12.39 12.94
N ASP A 39 6.77 -13.07 12.82
CA ASP A 39 6.69 -14.43 12.26
C ASP A 39 6.74 -14.42 10.72
N THR A 40 6.63 -13.26 10.09
CA THR A 40 6.94 -13.08 8.67
C THR A 40 8.45 -12.99 8.47
N ASP A 41 8.98 -13.79 7.55
CA ASP A 41 10.39 -13.69 7.14
C ASP A 41 10.61 -12.41 6.33
N LEU A 42 11.18 -11.40 7.00
CA LEU A 42 11.38 -10.07 6.42
C LEU A 42 12.48 -10.08 5.36
N ASP A 43 13.54 -10.89 5.58
CA ASP A 43 14.64 -11.02 4.63
C ASP A 43 14.16 -11.63 3.31
N ASP A 44 13.43 -12.73 3.38
CA ASP A 44 12.83 -13.39 2.22
C ASP A 44 11.82 -12.47 1.49
N CYS A 45 11.02 -11.73 2.26
CA CYS A 45 10.07 -10.77 1.72
C CYS A 45 10.78 -9.69 0.90
N LEU A 46 11.78 -9.02 1.48
CA LEU A 46 12.50 -7.94 0.80
C LEU A 46 13.28 -8.46 -0.41
N ARG A 47 13.94 -9.62 -0.27
CA ARG A 47 14.64 -10.29 -1.35
C ARG A 47 13.71 -10.60 -2.54
N LYS A 48 12.51 -11.13 -2.30
CA LYS A 48 11.52 -11.41 -3.34
C LYS A 48 11.03 -10.14 -4.04
N ILE A 49 10.87 -9.05 -3.31
CA ILE A 49 10.51 -7.76 -3.92
C ILE A 49 11.63 -7.32 -4.86
N GLU A 50 12.90 -7.37 -4.42
CA GLU A 50 14.04 -7.03 -5.28
C GLU A 50 14.11 -7.91 -6.54
N GLU A 51 13.96 -9.22 -6.39
CA GLU A 51 13.97 -10.16 -7.51
C GLU A 51 12.86 -9.89 -8.53
N ARG A 52 11.65 -9.60 -8.05
CA ARG A 52 10.47 -9.38 -8.91
C ARG A 52 10.45 -8.01 -9.57
N THR A 53 10.99 -7.00 -8.91
CA THR A 53 10.95 -5.62 -9.39
C THR A 53 12.23 -5.18 -10.10
N GLY A 54 13.35 -5.84 -9.80
CA GLY A 54 14.69 -5.43 -10.22
C GLY A 54 15.24 -4.25 -9.43
N PHE A 55 14.53 -3.74 -8.42
CA PHE A 55 15.08 -2.76 -7.49
C PHE A 55 16.21 -3.37 -6.67
N ARG A 56 17.14 -2.52 -6.24
CA ARG A 56 18.13 -2.83 -5.21
C ARG A 56 18.02 -1.74 -4.15
N PHE A 57 17.48 -2.12 -3.00
CA PHE A 57 17.23 -1.15 -1.95
C PHE A 57 18.50 -0.70 -1.27
N GLN A 58 18.53 0.58 -0.95
CA GLN A 58 19.60 1.23 -0.22
C GLN A 58 19.12 1.62 1.19
N ASP A 59 20.07 1.91 2.07
CA ASP A 59 19.75 2.43 3.40
C ASP A 59 18.88 3.68 3.31
N GLY A 60 17.79 3.71 4.08
CA GLY A 60 16.82 4.80 4.08
C GLY A 60 15.66 4.66 3.08
N GLU A 61 15.71 3.73 2.13
CA GLU A 61 14.61 3.47 1.19
C GLU A 61 13.58 2.48 1.76
N VAL A 62 14.00 1.66 2.71
CA VAL A 62 13.14 0.74 3.45
C VAL A 62 13.10 1.17 4.91
N VAL A 63 11.90 1.25 5.47
CA VAL A 63 11.69 1.65 6.86
C VAL A 63 10.71 0.72 7.56
N HIS A 64 10.68 0.76 8.89
CA HIS A 64 9.66 0.08 9.67
C HIS A 64 8.99 1.03 10.66
N THR A 65 7.77 0.69 11.04
CA THR A 65 6.98 1.43 12.03
C THR A 65 6.66 0.56 13.25
N PHE A 66 7.51 -0.42 13.59
CA PHE A 66 7.22 -1.36 14.68
C PHE A 66 7.23 -0.65 16.03
N GLY A 67 6.08 -0.66 16.72
CA GLY A 67 5.95 -0.01 18.03
C GLY A 67 6.79 -0.65 19.15
N GLN A 68 7.29 -1.88 18.94
CA GLN A 68 8.11 -2.61 19.91
C GLN A 68 9.57 -2.17 19.92
N THR A 69 10.05 -1.56 18.86
CA THR A 69 11.43 -1.09 18.74
C THR A 69 11.51 0.13 17.82
N THR A 70 12.32 1.09 18.25
CA THR A 70 12.70 2.25 17.42
C THR A 70 14.11 2.10 16.86
N SER A 71 14.74 0.95 17.09
CA SER A 71 16.10 0.66 16.62
C SER A 71 16.12 0.37 15.13
N THR A 72 17.22 0.69 14.48
CA THR A 72 17.51 0.22 13.12
C THR A 72 17.76 -1.29 13.16
N ILE A 73 17.12 -2.01 12.26
CA ILE A 73 17.25 -3.46 12.09
C ILE A 73 17.86 -3.75 10.73
N GLN A 74 18.46 -4.93 10.57
CA GLN A 74 18.98 -5.39 9.29
C GLN A 74 17.95 -6.31 8.64
N ILE A 75 17.58 -6.03 7.39
CA ILE A 75 16.71 -6.88 6.58
C ILE A 75 17.36 -7.05 5.21
N ASN A 76 17.68 -8.28 4.82
CA ASN A 76 18.32 -8.60 3.56
C ASN A 76 19.55 -7.72 3.25
N GLY A 77 20.35 -7.42 4.27
CA GLY A 77 21.56 -6.58 4.15
C GLY A 77 21.31 -5.07 4.09
N VAL A 78 20.05 -4.62 4.18
CA VAL A 78 19.68 -3.19 4.19
C VAL A 78 19.44 -2.72 5.61
N ALA A 79 19.97 -1.55 5.97
CA ALA A 79 19.69 -0.91 7.27
C ALA A 79 18.31 -0.26 7.25
N VAL A 80 17.35 -0.92 7.87
CA VAL A 80 15.94 -0.51 7.95
C VAL A 80 15.71 0.25 9.26
N ARG A 81 15.57 1.56 9.16
CA ARG A 81 15.37 2.43 10.33
C ARG A 81 13.90 2.50 10.73
N TYR A 82 13.66 2.82 12.00
CA TYR A 82 12.33 3.22 12.45
C TYR A 82 11.94 4.57 11.83
N LEU A 83 10.69 4.68 11.40
CA LEU A 83 10.10 5.93 10.97
C LEU A 83 8.70 6.07 11.59
N GLU A 84 8.44 7.24 12.16
CA GLU A 84 7.10 7.56 12.68
C GLU A 84 6.07 7.55 11.53
N PRO A 85 4.90 6.89 11.69
CA PRO A 85 3.89 6.80 10.63
C PRO A 85 3.52 8.14 9.98
N SER A 86 3.37 9.20 10.78
CA SER A 86 3.03 10.54 10.31
C SER A 86 4.07 11.17 9.38
N ARG A 87 5.30 10.68 9.40
CA ARG A 87 6.41 11.22 8.58
C ARG A 87 6.61 10.50 7.25
N ILE A 88 5.94 9.36 7.01
CA ILE A 88 6.14 8.56 5.80
C ILE A 88 5.83 9.37 4.53
N ALA A 89 4.79 10.20 4.56
CA ALA A 89 4.40 11.03 3.42
C ALA A 89 5.50 12.01 3.00
N ASP A 90 6.24 12.57 3.96
CA ASP A 90 7.28 13.59 3.74
C ASP A 90 8.62 13.00 3.31
N GLU A 91 8.89 11.75 3.68
CA GLU A 91 10.16 11.06 3.40
C GLU A 91 10.18 10.48 1.97
N LYS A 92 10.41 11.33 0.99
CA LYS A 92 10.28 11.03 -0.45
C LYS A 92 11.11 9.83 -0.93
N ASN A 93 12.22 9.51 -0.24
CA ASN A 93 13.10 8.40 -0.60
C ASN A 93 12.55 7.04 -0.14
N VAL A 94 11.59 7.02 0.78
CA VAL A 94 11.00 5.78 1.27
C VAL A 94 10.20 5.12 0.16
N LYS A 95 10.53 3.85 -0.10
CA LYS A 95 9.91 2.98 -1.12
C LYS A 95 9.10 1.86 -0.49
N VAL A 96 9.58 1.29 0.62
CA VAL A 96 8.95 0.16 1.31
C VAL A 96 8.80 0.47 2.80
N VAL A 97 7.64 0.15 3.34
CA VAL A 97 7.34 0.31 4.77
C VAL A 97 6.84 -1.01 5.34
N PHE A 98 7.58 -1.58 6.30
CA PHE A 98 7.10 -2.70 7.10
C PHE A 98 6.36 -2.20 8.34
N PHE A 99 5.15 -2.71 8.56
CA PHE A 99 4.33 -2.33 9.71
C PHE A 99 3.57 -3.53 10.30
N LYS A 100 3.00 -3.36 11.49
CA LYS A 100 2.12 -4.36 12.14
C LYS A 100 0.69 -3.84 12.26
N GLU A 101 0.45 -2.91 13.16
CA GLU A 101 -0.88 -2.40 13.47
C GLU A 101 -0.99 -0.88 13.46
N ASN A 102 0.13 -0.18 13.51
CA ASN A 102 0.20 1.23 13.83
C ASN A 102 -0.01 2.20 12.65
N LEU A 103 -0.39 1.73 11.48
CA LEU A 103 -0.78 2.61 10.38
C LEU A 103 -2.27 3.01 10.39
N SER A 104 -3.06 2.50 11.35
CA SER A 104 -4.49 2.79 11.44
C SER A 104 -4.81 4.18 11.98
N THR A 105 -3.92 4.81 12.77
CA THR A 105 -4.19 6.07 13.44
C THR A 105 -3.11 7.11 13.09
N GLY A 106 -3.54 8.31 12.70
CA GLY A 106 -2.62 9.42 12.42
C GLY A 106 -1.76 9.30 11.18
N TRP A 107 -1.95 8.24 10.38
CA TRP A 107 -1.22 8.04 9.13
C TRP A 107 -2.04 8.53 7.93
N ASP A 108 -1.42 9.32 7.09
CA ASP A 108 -1.97 9.75 5.81
C ASP A 108 -0.79 9.82 4.81
N CYS A 109 -0.77 8.91 3.84
CA CYS A 109 0.28 8.84 2.84
C CYS A 109 -0.34 8.53 1.46
N PRO A 110 -0.75 9.56 0.72
CA PRO A 110 -1.41 9.38 -0.59
C PRO A 110 -0.57 8.58 -1.61
N ARG A 111 0.75 8.56 -1.47
CA ARG A 111 1.63 7.78 -2.34
C ARG A 111 1.81 6.31 -1.93
N ALA A 112 1.14 5.87 -0.87
CA ALA A 112 1.05 4.46 -0.48
C ALA A 112 -0.07 3.78 -1.28
N GLU A 113 0.22 3.43 -2.51
CA GLU A 113 -0.74 2.93 -3.49
C GLU A 113 -0.70 1.40 -3.67
N THR A 114 0.18 0.73 -2.94
CA THR A 114 0.29 -0.74 -2.97
C THR A 114 0.45 -1.26 -1.56
N MET A 115 -0.36 -2.25 -1.20
CA MET A 115 -0.33 -2.90 0.11
C MET A 115 -0.29 -4.42 -0.04
N MET A 116 0.48 -5.06 0.83
CA MET A 116 0.42 -6.51 1.07
C MET A 116 0.20 -6.77 2.55
N SER A 117 -0.70 -7.69 2.89
CA SER A 117 -0.90 -8.12 4.27
C SER A 117 -0.60 -9.62 4.41
N PHE A 118 0.40 -9.96 5.24
CA PHE A 118 0.69 -11.33 5.65
C PHE A 118 -0.10 -11.76 6.88
N ARG A 119 -0.92 -10.89 7.45
CA ARG A 119 -1.78 -11.27 8.58
C ARG A 119 -2.89 -12.18 8.09
N ARG A 120 -3.27 -13.12 8.94
CA ARG A 120 -4.49 -13.90 8.73
C ARG A 120 -5.68 -12.99 9.02
N ALA A 121 -6.70 -13.09 8.20
CA ALA A 121 -7.89 -12.27 8.32
C ALA A 121 -8.59 -12.49 9.67
N THR A 122 -8.52 -11.47 10.50
CA THR A 122 -9.29 -11.40 11.74
C THR A 122 -10.11 -10.12 11.85
N ASP A 123 -9.81 -9.11 10.99
CA ASP A 123 -10.47 -7.82 11.05
C ASP A 123 -10.56 -7.14 9.68
N ALA A 124 -11.63 -7.43 8.96
CA ALA A 124 -11.95 -6.81 7.68
C ALA A 124 -12.11 -5.28 7.81
N THR A 125 -12.63 -4.81 8.95
CA THR A 125 -12.84 -3.39 9.20
C THR A 125 -11.53 -2.64 9.27
N TYR A 126 -10.51 -3.22 9.92
CA TYR A 126 -9.18 -2.61 10.00
C TYR A 126 -8.55 -2.44 8.61
N ILE A 127 -8.62 -3.48 7.77
CA ILE A 127 -8.10 -3.42 6.40
C ILE A 127 -8.87 -2.37 5.57
N ALA A 128 -10.20 -2.31 5.70
CA ALA A 128 -11.00 -1.32 5.00
C ALA A 128 -10.66 0.12 5.43
N GLN A 129 -10.45 0.36 6.72
CA GLN A 129 -10.03 1.68 7.22
C GLN A 129 -8.65 2.09 6.69
N LEU A 130 -7.71 1.14 6.61
CA LEU A 130 -6.39 1.38 6.08
C LEU A 130 -6.45 1.70 4.58
N LEU A 131 -7.21 0.91 3.82
CA LEU A 131 -7.44 1.14 2.39
C LEU A 131 -8.11 2.49 2.13
N GLY A 132 -9.10 2.88 2.93
CA GLY A 132 -9.77 4.18 2.81
C GLY A 132 -8.81 5.37 2.92
N ARG A 133 -7.64 5.18 3.57
CA ARG A 133 -6.56 6.18 3.63
C ARG A 133 -5.64 6.12 2.41
N MET A 134 -5.51 4.94 1.79
CA MET A 134 -4.67 4.74 0.61
C MET A 134 -5.36 5.17 -0.69
N VAL A 135 -6.68 5.14 -0.75
CA VAL A 135 -7.47 5.48 -1.95
C VAL A 135 -7.43 6.99 -2.29
N ARG A 136 -6.59 7.77 -1.62
CA ARG A 136 -6.33 9.16 -1.95
C ARG A 136 -5.22 9.24 -2.97
N THR A 137 -5.50 9.86 -4.12
CA THR A 137 -4.45 10.06 -5.12
C THR A 137 -3.37 11.04 -4.61
N PRO A 138 -2.09 10.82 -4.93
CA PRO A 138 -1.00 11.70 -4.52
C PRO A 138 -1.19 13.17 -4.90
N MET A 139 -1.85 13.42 -6.01
CA MET A 139 -2.14 14.77 -6.52
C MET A 139 -3.52 15.29 -6.11
N GLN A 140 -4.28 14.55 -5.31
CA GLN A 140 -5.65 14.89 -4.89
C GLN A 140 -6.60 15.16 -6.08
N MET A 141 -6.30 14.58 -7.22
CA MET A 141 -7.09 14.68 -8.45
C MET A 141 -7.08 13.35 -9.19
N HIS A 142 -8.13 13.10 -9.96
CA HIS A 142 -8.18 11.94 -10.85
C HIS A 142 -7.32 12.21 -12.08
N ILE A 143 -6.41 11.30 -12.40
CA ILE A 143 -5.55 11.37 -13.59
C ILE A 143 -6.32 10.78 -14.76
N GLN A 144 -6.70 11.63 -15.72
CA GLN A 144 -7.56 11.22 -16.84
C GLN A 144 -6.83 10.46 -17.94
N VAL A 145 -5.53 10.64 -18.06
CA VAL A 145 -4.72 10.11 -19.17
C VAL A 145 -4.13 8.74 -18.85
N ASP A 146 -4.20 8.31 -17.58
CA ASP A 146 -3.61 7.05 -17.16
C ASP A 146 -4.36 6.49 -15.94
N ASP A 147 -5.24 5.51 -16.18
CA ASP A 147 -6.06 4.89 -15.14
C ASP A 147 -5.22 4.16 -14.08
N VAL A 148 -4.04 3.63 -14.44
CA VAL A 148 -3.14 2.94 -13.51
C VAL A 148 -2.72 3.85 -12.37
N LEU A 149 -2.63 5.17 -12.60
CA LEU A 149 -2.26 6.15 -11.59
C LEU A 149 -3.38 6.42 -10.56
N ASN A 150 -4.59 5.97 -10.83
CA ASN A 150 -5.73 6.11 -9.90
C ASN A 150 -5.98 4.85 -9.07
N ASP A 151 -5.36 3.72 -9.43
CA ASP A 151 -5.62 2.44 -8.81
C ASP A 151 -4.82 2.24 -7.53
N VAL A 152 -5.39 1.53 -6.56
CA VAL A 152 -4.70 1.00 -5.37
C VAL A 152 -4.69 -0.51 -5.46
N HIS A 153 -3.52 -1.12 -5.27
CA HIS A 153 -3.34 -2.55 -5.35
C HIS A 153 -3.23 -3.17 -3.96
N LEU A 154 -4.02 -4.20 -3.72
CA LEU A 154 -4.06 -4.93 -2.45
C LEU A 154 -3.77 -6.42 -2.67
N TYR A 155 -2.83 -6.95 -1.90
CA TYR A 155 -2.44 -8.35 -1.90
C TYR A 155 -2.76 -8.97 -0.55
N LEU A 156 -3.64 -9.97 -0.53
CA LEU A 156 -4.14 -10.62 0.67
C LEU A 156 -3.96 -12.14 0.62
N PRO A 157 -2.72 -12.66 0.69
CA PRO A 157 -2.43 -14.08 0.48
C PRO A 157 -3.09 -15.04 1.48
N TYR A 158 -3.57 -14.55 2.62
CA TYR A 158 -4.17 -15.37 3.68
C TYR A 158 -5.64 -15.01 3.98
N PHE A 159 -6.27 -14.29 3.07
CA PHE A 159 -7.68 -13.95 3.17
C PHE A 159 -8.52 -14.91 2.31
N ASP A 160 -9.64 -15.36 2.84
CA ASP A 160 -10.63 -16.06 2.03
C ASP A 160 -11.56 -15.08 1.29
N ALA A 161 -12.29 -15.58 0.29
CA ALA A 161 -13.16 -14.76 -0.54
C ALA A 161 -14.24 -14.02 0.29
N GLN A 162 -14.77 -14.64 1.35
CA GLN A 162 -15.78 -14.01 2.20
C GLN A 162 -15.20 -12.81 2.95
N THR A 163 -14.00 -12.94 3.49
CA THR A 163 -13.32 -11.84 4.19
C THR A 163 -13.00 -10.69 3.25
N VAL A 164 -12.64 -10.98 2.00
CA VAL A 164 -12.43 -9.94 0.99
C VAL A 164 -13.73 -9.20 0.69
N GLU A 165 -14.85 -9.92 0.51
CA GLU A 165 -16.16 -9.28 0.35
C GLU A 165 -16.51 -8.38 1.54
N ASP A 166 -16.18 -8.80 2.76
CA ASP A 166 -16.43 -8.01 3.97
C ASP A 166 -15.55 -6.76 4.02
N VAL A 167 -14.29 -6.85 3.55
CA VAL A 167 -13.42 -5.66 3.37
C VAL A 167 -14.03 -4.69 2.38
N VAL A 168 -14.50 -5.18 1.23
CA VAL A 168 -15.15 -4.34 0.20
C VAL A 168 -16.41 -3.66 0.76
N LYS A 169 -17.28 -4.41 1.42
CA LYS A 169 -18.50 -3.86 2.05
C LYS A 169 -18.17 -2.80 3.10
N ALA A 170 -17.17 -3.07 3.95
CA ALA A 170 -16.72 -2.15 4.98
C ALA A 170 -16.13 -0.86 4.37
N LEU A 171 -15.37 -0.97 3.27
CA LEU A 171 -14.82 0.17 2.54
C LEU A 171 -15.93 1.07 1.97
N GLN A 172 -16.97 0.46 1.40
CA GLN A 172 -18.13 1.18 0.84
C GLN A 172 -19.02 1.80 1.91
N SER A 173 -19.03 1.26 3.16
CA SER A 173 -19.88 1.72 4.26
C SER A 173 -19.19 2.68 5.24
N THR A 174 -17.94 3.10 5.00
CA THR A 174 -17.18 3.96 5.91
C THR A 174 -17.86 5.33 6.08
N GLU A 175 -17.99 5.79 7.32
CA GLU A 175 -18.65 7.07 7.69
C GLU A 175 -18.04 8.25 6.93
N GLY A 176 -18.86 8.95 6.16
CA GLY A 176 -18.48 10.16 5.43
C GLY A 176 -18.95 10.21 3.99
N GLY A 177 -19.70 9.25 3.55
CA GLY A 177 -20.18 9.08 2.18
C GLY A 177 -19.51 7.89 1.52
N GLU A 178 -20.25 7.24 0.66
CA GLU A 178 -19.75 6.16 -0.18
C GLU A 178 -18.46 6.64 -0.85
N ILE A 179 -17.33 6.00 -0.55
CA ILE A 179 -16.17 6.13 -1.40
C ILE A 179 -16.53 5.34 -2.65
N PRO A 180 -16.82 6.00 -3.79
CA PRO A 180 -17.17 5.29 -5.01
C PRO A 180 -15.93 4.53 -5.43
N THR A 181 -15.95 3.22 -5.24
CA THR A 181 -14.81 2.35 -5.54
C THR A 181 -15.31 1.15 -6.33
N ASP A 182 -14.68 0.90 -7.46
CA ASP A 182 -14.79 -0.37 -8.15
C ASP A 182 -13.69 -1.29 -7.62
N VAL A 183 -14.04 -2.51 -7.26
CA VAL A 183 -13.07 -3.52 -6.82
C VAL A 183 -13.01 -4.60 -7.88
N ILE A 184 -11.84 -4.72 -8.51
CA ILE A 184 -11.58 -5.71 -9.54
C ILE A 184 -10.72 -6.79 -8.92
N GLY A 185 -11.25 -8.00 -8.85
CA GLY A 185 -10.50 -9.17 -8.40
C GLY A 185 -9.92 -9.92 -9.61
N ASP A 186 -8.61 -10.10 -9.63
CA ASP A 186 -7.94 -11.01 -10.55
C ASP A 186 -7.54 -12.28 -9.80
N SER A 187 -8.25 -13.38 -10.06
CA SER A 187 -7.78 -14.70 -9.68
C SER A 187 -6.89 -15.24 -10.79
N PHE A 188 -5.59 -15.26 -10.57
CA PHE A 188 -4.68 -15.99 -11.45
C PHE A 188 -4.85 -17.49 -11.19
N GLU A 189 -5.26 -18.25 -12.20
CA GLU A 189 -5.56 -19.70 -12.11
C GLU A 189 -4.41 -20.58 -11.59
N ASN A 190 -3.23 -20.04 -11.31
CA ASN A 190 -2.07 -20.75 -10.79
C ASN A 190 -1.25 -19.97 -9.73
N SER A 191 -1.77 -18.93 -9.13
CA SER A 191 -1.08 -18.23 -8.04
C SER A 191 -1.82 -18.39 -6.73
N THR A 192 -1.09 -18.70 -5.66
CA THR A 192 -1.56 -18.72 -4.27
C THR A 192 -1.85 -17.33 -3.72
N ILE A 193 -1.80 -16.29 -4.54
CA ILE A 193 -1.93 -14.89 -4.13
C ILE A 193 -3.09 -14.27 -4.93
N GLU A 194 -4.15 -13.92 -4.24
CA GLU A 194 -5.23 -13.11 -4.81
C GLU A 194 -4.83 -11.63 -4.80
N THR A 195 -4.92 -11.01 -5.96
CA THR A 195 -4.63 -9.59 -6.14
C THR A 195 -5.95 -8.83 -6.33
N TRP A 196 -6.10 -7.74 -5.60
CA TRP A 196 -7.28 -6.89 -5.69
C TRP A 196 -6.86 -5.47 -6.04
N THR A 197 -7.53 -4.91 -7.04
CA THR A 197 -7.35 -3.51 -7.46
C THR A 197 -8.56 -2.71 -6.98
N VAL A 198 -8.31 -1.66 -6.22
CA VAL A 198 -9.35 -0.72 -5.78
C VAL A 198 -9.21 0.54 -6.62
N ARG A 199 -10.25 0.85 -7.38
CA ARG A 199 -10.31 2.05 -8.23
C ARG A 199 -11.34 3.02 -7.68
N PRO A 200 -10.96 4.24 -7.26
CA PRO A 200 -11.92 5.27 -6.92
C PRO A 200 -12.76 5.65 -8.16
N THR A 201 -14.09 5.53 -8.06
CA THR A 201 -14.99 6.00 -9.11
C THR A 201 -15.38 7.45 -8.87
N ARG A 202 -15.40 8.24 -9.94
CA ARG A 202 -15.77 9.66 -9.86
C ARG A 202 -17.27 9.78 -9.59
N PRO A 203 -17.73 10.59 -8.61
CA PRO A 203 -19.15 10.90 -8.50
C PRO A 203 -19.65 11.57 -9.78
N ALA A 204 -20.80 11.12 -10.30
CA ALA A 204 -21.39 11.55 -11.57
C ALA A 204 -21.81 13.05 -11.64
N SER A 205 -21.49 13.86 -10.64
CA SER A 205 -22.00 15.22 -10.46
C SER A 205 -20.93 16.30 -10.39
N ALA A 206 -19.96 16.30 -11.29
CA ALA A 206 -19.08 17.46 -11.43
C ALA A 206 -19.00 17.92 -12.90
N GLN A 207 -20.16 18.14 -13.53
CA GLN A 207 -20.23 19.08 -14.65
C GLN A 207 -20.13 20.48 -14.06
N ARG A 208 -18.99 21.17 -14.26
CA ARG A 208 -18.95 22.62 -14.09
C ARG A 208 -19.86 23.25 -15.14
N PRO A 209 -20.75 24.17 -14.78
CA PRO A 209 -21.38 25.02 -15.79
C PRO A 209 -20.33 25.87 -16.49
N ALA A 210 -20.53 26.10 -17.78
CA ALA A 210 -19.72 26.90 -18.68
C ALA A 210 -19.63 28.36 -18.20
#